data_f08d082602b44752b193172d7c2d9ecc
#
_entry.id   f08d082602b44752b193172d7c2d9ecc
#
_cell.length_a   1.000
_cell.length_b   1.000
_cell.length_c   1.000
_cell.angle_alpha   90.00
_cell.angle_beta   90.00
_cell.angle_gamma   90.00
#
_symmetry.space_group_name_H-M   'P 1'
#
loop_
_entity.id
_entity.type
_entity.pdbx_description
1 polymer ?
#
loop_
_entity_poly.entity_id
_entity_poly.type
_entity_poly.pdbx_seq_one_letter_code
_entity_poly.pdbx_strand_id
1 'polypeptide(L)'
;MAQFAYYERMQPIMHSIRYSPTLLMALAALLPLCARLSGAGKASKEYLVYFGTYTGKDSKGIYACRFRPGTGKLTPVELAGETASPSFLAVDPALHYLFAANETGDYNGAKSGSVSSFAIDRHSGKLTALNTVASRGADPCYVTVDKTGKNVLVANYTGGSVAVLPVKADGKLGEASDFVQHLGSSVDPKRQGEPHAHSVVLSADNRFAVVNDLGLDKLMVYRFDPQKGTLKPNDPPAGTVKPGSGPRHFAFHPNGRFAYAINEMGNTVTAFDWDGDLGTFHELQTVSTLPQGFTGENTTAEIAVHPSGRFLYGSNRGHDSIVVFAIDPAKGTLTFVEDDPTLGKEPRNFALDPTGGYLFAANQNSNTVVVFRVNPKNGHLTPTGQKFDVPSPVCVTFVAAE
;
A
#
# COMPACT_ATOMS: atom_id res chain seq x y z
N MET A 1 -8.18 -1.73 -65.92
CA MET A 1 -7.01 -2.09 -66.77
C MET A 1 -5.98 -2.65 -65.82
N ALA A 2 -5.89 -3.95 -65.80
CA ALA A 2 -4.90 -4.85 -66.38
C ALA A 2 -3.65 -4.92 -65.50
N GLN A 3 -3.46 -6.06 -64.75
CA GLN A 3 -2.78 -7.32 -65.16
C GLN A 3 -1.27 -7.23 -64.84
N PHE A 4 -0.47 -8.19 -64.37
CA PHE A 4 -0.60 -9.66 -64.29
C PHE A 4 0.40 -10.20 -63.24
N ALA A 5 0.14 -11.40 -62.80
CA ALA A 5 0.90 -12.32 -61.94
C ALA A 5 2.24 -12.77 -62.50
N TYR A 6 3.16 -13.25 -61.67
CA TYR A 6 4.09 -14.35 -61.97
C TYR A 6 4.32 -15.27 -60.80
N TYR A 7 4.04 -16.55 -61.07
CA TYR A 7 4.33 -17.74 -60.24
C TYR A 7 5.61 -18.36 -60.78
N GLU A 8 6.55 -18.73 -59.94
CA GLU A 8 7.48 -19.81 -60.26
C GLU A 8 7.76 -20.73 -59.09
N ARG A 9 7.63 -22.00 -59.37
CA ARG A 9 7.90 -23.17 -58.55
C ARG A 9 9.38 -23.52 -58.56
N MET A 10 9.94 -23.99 -57.43
CA MET A 10 11.07 -24.94 -57.45
C MET A 10 10.82 -26.09 -56.51
N GLN A 11 11.02 -27.28 -57.07
CA GLN A 11 10.84 -28.59 -56.44
C GLN A 11 12.07 -29.06 -55.66
N PRO A 12 11.98 -30.07 -54.79
CA PRO A 12 13.05 -30.50 -53.89
C PRO A 12 13.96 -31.58 -54.48
N ILE A 13 15.24 -31.52 -54.23
CA ILE A 13 16.21 -32.56 -54.53
C ILE A 13 16.37 -33.49 -53.33
N MET A 14 15.93 -34.76 -53.48
CA MET A 14 16.25 -35.84 -52.58
C MET A 14 17.63 -36.42 -52.89
N HIS A 15 18.50 -36.50 -51.90
CA HIS A 15 19.69 -37.33 -51.91
C HIS A 15 19.58 -38.43 -50.87
N SER A 16 19.51 -39.66 -51.36
CA SER A 16 19.54 -40.92 -50.63
C SER A 16 20.96 -41.25 -50.18
N ILE A 17 21.19 -41.50 -48.88
CA ILE A 17 22.43 -42.12 -48.39
C ILE A 17 22.04 -43.43 -47.72
N ARG A 18 22.69 -44.51 -48.25
CA ARG A 18 22.53 -45.91 -47.84
C ARG A 18 23.20 -46.20 -46.50
N TYR A 19 22.55 -46.98 -45.66
CA TYR A 19 23.11 -47.57 -44.46
C TYR A 19 23.91 -48.85 -44.79
N SER A 20 25.06 -49.02 -44.10
CA SER A 20 25.73 -50.32 -43.97
C SER A 20 25.89 -50.64 -42.47
N PRO A 21 25.58 -51.85 -42.02
CA PRO A 21 25.63 -52.20 -40.60
C PRO A 21 27.00 -52.84 -40.26
N THR A 22 27.65 -52.42 -39.21
CA THR A 22 28.70 -53.21 -38.53
C THR A 22 28.41 -53.23 -37.03
N LEU A 23 28.19 -54.44 -36.59
CA LEU A 23 27.93 -54.90 -35.24
C LEU A 23 29.21 -54.78 -34.40
N LEU A 24 29.18 -54.12 -33.24
CA LEU A 24 30.15 -54.38 -32.15
C LEU A 24 29.42 -54.32 -30.80
N MET A 25 29.32 -55.47 -30.16
CA MET A 25 28.95 -55.63 -28.76
C MET A 25 30.03 -55.09 -27.86
N ALA A 26 29.69 -54.19 -26.96
CA ALA A 26 30.48 -53.92 -25.76
C ALA A 26 29.54 -53.92 -24.55
N LEU A 27 29.76 -54.92 -23.69
CA LEU A 27 29.14 -55.10 -22.38
C LEU A 27 29.66 -53.98 -21.44
N ALA A 28 28.85 -53.10 -20.96
CA ALA A 28 29.22 -52.16 -19.90
C ALA A 28 28.23 -52.28 -18.74
N ALA A 29 28.77 -52.53 -17.58
CA ALA A 29 28.13 -52.79 -16.30
C ALA A 29 27.17 -51.66 -15.89
N LEU A 30 25.93 -51.96 -15.51
CA LEU A 30 24.98 -51.12 -14.83
C LEU A 30 25.41 -50.94 -13.37
N LEU A 31 25.93 -49.74 -13.04
CA LEU A 31 25.95 -49.24 -11.68
C LEU A 31 24.72 -48.31 -11.51
N PRO A 32 23.86 -48.51 -10.49
CA PRO A 32 22.80 -47.60 -10.25
C PRO A 32 23.35 -46.29 -9.64
N LEU A 33 23.41 -45.23 -10.46
CA LEU A 33 23.68 -43.88 -10.00
C LEU A 33 22.44 -43.40 -9.29
N CYS A 34 22.39 -43.57 -7.97
CA CYS A 34 21.42 -42.85 -7.11
C CYS A 34 21.64 -41.33 -7.25
N ALA A 35 21.05 -40.74 -8.25
CA ALA A 35 20.88 -39.30 -8.30
C ALA A 35 20.00 -38.88 -7.12
N ARG A 36 20.62 -38.45 -6.02
CA ARG A 36 19.93 -37.65 -5.02
C ARG A 36 19.43 -36.39 -5.72
N LEU A 37 18.17 -36.37 -6.10
CA LEU A 37 17.43 -35.14 -6.36
C LEU A 37 17.44 -34.34 -5.06
N SER A 38 18.48 -33.53 -4.87
CA SER A 38 18.42 -32.39 -3.96
C SER A 38 17.38 -31.46 -4.56
N GLY A 39 16.12 -31.64 -4.19
CA GLY A 39 15.11 -30.62 -4.36
C GLY A 39 15.58 -29.39 -3.59
N ALA A 40 16.25 -28.48 -4.27
CA ALA A 40 16.38 -27.10 -3.77
C ALA A 40 14.95 -26.57 -3.69
N GLY A 41 14.33 -26.76 -2.52
CA GLY A 41 13.08 -26.12 -2.18
C GLY A 41 13.30 -24.63 -2.43
N LYS A 42 12.48 -24.01 -3.29
CA LYS A 42 12.40 -22.56 -3.39
C LYS A 42 12.37 -22.05 -1.96
N ALA A 43 13.40 -21.33 -1.53
CA ALA A 43 13.42 -20.69 -0.22
C ALA A 43 12.10 -19.91 -0.11
N SER A 44 11.28 -20.26 0.86
CA SER A 44 10.00 -19.59 1.06
C SER A 44 10.34 -18.13 1.34
N LYS A 45 9.83 -17.20 0.51
CA LYS A 45 10.02 -15.77 0.73
C LYS A 45 9.63 -15.44 2.17
N GLU A 46 10.53 -14.80 2.89
CA GLU A 46 10.29 -14.30 4.23
C GLU A 46 10.15 -12.78 4.14
N TYR A 47 9.31 -12.22 4.99
CA TYR A 47 9.10 -10.78 5.06
C TYR A 47 9.38 -10.27 6.47
N LEU A 48 9.98 -9.10 6.57
CA LEU A 48 9.91 -8.25 7.74
C LEU A 48 8.57 -7.55 7.73
N VAL A 49 7.90 -7.52 8.86
CA VAL A 49 6.64 -6.80 9.05
C VAL A 49 6.89 -5.71 10.06
N TYR A 50 6.85 -4.45 9.64
CA TYR A 50 7.02 -3.29 10.49
C TYR A 50 5.66 -2.75 10.93
N PHE A 51 5.58 -2.35 12.18
CA PHE A 51 4.40 -1.76 12.82
C PHE A 51 4.72 -0.34 13.24
N GLY A 52 4.07 0.64 12.62
CA GLY A 52 4.03 2.02 13.09
C GLY A 52 3.04 2.15 14.24
N THR A 53 3.35 2.99 15.22
CA THR A 53 2.56 3.10 16.45
C THR A 53 2.40 4.55 16.87
N TYR A 54 1.41 4.84 17.72
CA TYR A 54 1.42 6.05 18.53
C TYR A 54 2.27 5.82 19.76
N THR A 55 3.27 6.69 19.97
CA THR A 55 4.16 6.58 21.14
C THR A 55 3.53 7.15 22.38
N GLY A 56 3.93 6.60 23.54
CA GLY A 56 3.45 7.00 24.84
C GLY A 56 4.09 6.11 25.91
N LYS A 57 3.35 5.80 26.96
CA LYS A 57 3.88 4.99 28.07
C LYS A 57 4.38 3.61 27.63
N ASP A 58 3.68 2.99 26.68
CA ASP A 58 3.90 1.58 26.31
C ASP A 58 4.59 1.41 24.95
N SER A 59 4.65 2.47 24.11
CA SER A 59 5.34 2.43 22.82
C SER A 59 6.46 3.45 22.72
N LYS A 60 7.57 3.02 22.08
CA LYS A 60 8.76 3.83 21.82
C LYS A 60 8.98 4.14 20.34
N GLY A 61 8.17 3.58 19.43
CA GLY A 61 8.39 3.83 18.02
C GLY A 61 7.93 2.69 17.10
N ILE A 62 8.81 2.21 16.25
CA ILE A 62 8.54 1.20 15.22
C ILE A 62 8.92 -0.18 15.76
N TYR A 63 8.00 -1.13 15.65
CA TYR A 63 8.22 -2.53 16.01
C TYR A 63 8.29 -3.39 14.75
N ALA A 64 8.90 -4.59 14.85
CA ALA A 64 8.97 -5.53 13.74
C ALA A 64 8.90 -6.99 14.18
N CYS A 65 8.45 -7.85 13.27
CA CYS A 65 8.59 -9.30 13.34
C CYS A 65 8.93 -9.86 11.95
N ARG A 66 9.24 -11.16 11.88
CA ARG A 66 9.38 -11.88 10.61
C ARG A 66 8.14 -12.71 10.33
N PHE A 67 7.77 -12.76 9.06
CA PHE A 67 6.62 -13.51 8.57
C PHE A 67 7.00 -14.43 7.41
N ARG A 68 6.57 -15.68 7.47
CA ARG A 68 6.75 -16.71 6.43
C ARG A 68 5.39 -17.10 5.82
N PRO A 69 4.97 -16.54 4.68
CA PRO A 69 3.67 -16.84 4.07
C PRO A 69 3.45 -18.33 3.80
N GLY A 70 4.49 -19.07 3.39
CA GLY A 70 4.38 -20.51 3.10
C GLY A 70 3.94 -21.37 4.29
N THR A 71 4.16 -20.91 5.52
CA THR A 71 3.76 -21.60 6.76
C THR A 71 2.81 -20.78 7.63
N GLY A 72 2.66 -19.49 7.34
CA GLY A 72 1.94 -18.53 8.18
C GLY A 72 2.66 -18.20 9.50
N LYS A 73 3.91 -18.64 9.70
CA LYS A 73 4.65 -18.45 10.97
C LYS A 73 5.16 -17.03 11.12
N LEU A 74 5.10 -16.53 12.37
CA LEU A 74 5.63 -15.25 12.82
C LEU A 74 6.71 -15.47 13.88
N THR A 75 7.70 -14.58 13.96
CA THR A 75 8.61 -14.47 15.10
C THR A 75 8.00 -13.55 16.18
N PRO A 76 8.55 -13.51 17.40
CA PRO A 76 8.20 -12.48 18.37
C PRO A 76 8.36 -11.07 17.81
N VAL A 77 7.54 -10.14 18.28
CA VAL A 77 7.62 -8.72 17.95
C VAL A 77 8.67 -8.05 18.80
N GLU A 78 9.55 -7.26 18.19
CA GLU A 78 10.61 -6.53 18.88
C GLU A 78 10.63 -5.07 18.44
N LEU A 79 11.15 -4.17 19.28
CA LEU A 79 11.42 -2.79 18.91
C LEU A 79 12.51 -2.76 17.81
N ALA A 80 12.14 -2.22 16.65
CA ALA A 80 13.04 -2.09 15.50
C ALA A 80 13.77 -0.74 15.47
N GLY A 81 13.07 0.36 15.80
CA GLY A 81 13.62 1.71 15.84
C GLY A 81 12.81 2.64 16.72
N GLU A 82 13.47 3.57 17.43
CA GLU A 82 12.83 4.56 18.27
C GLU A 82 12.57 5.84 17.49
N THR A 83 11.35 6.37 17.58
CA THR A 83 10.95 7.69 17.04
C THR A 83 9.56 8.05 17.58
N ALA A 84 9.22 9.34 17.60
CA ALA A 84 7.94 9.81 18.13
C ALA A 84 6.79 9.54 17.16
N SER A 85 5.74 8.89 17.63
CA SER A 85 4.47 8.66 16.91
C SER A 85 4.61 8.36 15.42
N PRO A 86 5.36 7.29 15.01
CA PRO A 86 5.50 6.90 13.62
C PRO A 86 4.17 6.28 13.11
N SER A 87 3.19 7.14 12.84
CA SER A 87 1.82 6.69 12.57
C SER A 87 1.63 6.13 11.15
N PHE A 88 2.53 6.45 10.21
CA PHE A 88 2.54 5.85 8.88
C PHE A 88 3.96 5.61 8.38
N LEU A 89 4.15 4.50 7.66
CA LEU A 89 5.46 4.02 7.21
C LEU A 89 5.45 3.82 5.70
N ALA A 90 6.53 4.23 5.03
CA ALA A 90 6.78 3.92 3.63
C ALA A 90 8.21 3.43 3.44
N VAL A 91 8.42 2.56 2.45
CA VAL A 91 9.73 1.97 2.15
C VAL A 91 10.14 2.34 0.73
N ASP A 92 11.41 2.64 0.51
CA ASP A 92 11.92 2.93 -0.81
C ASP A 92 11.84 1.71 -1.74
N PRO A 93 11.76 1.90 -3.07
CA PRO A 93 11.65 0.78 -4.01
C PRO A 93 12.81 -0.22 -3.98
N ALA A 94 14.00 0.21 -3.51
CA ALA A 94 15.17 -0.65 -3.37
C ALA A 94 15.21 -1.41 -2.03
N LEU A 95 14.25 -1.13 -1.12
CA LEU A 95 14.12 -1.73 0.21
C LEU A 95 15.31 -1.47 1.14
N HIS A 96 16.01 -0.35 0.94
CA HIS A 96 17.15 0.07 1.77
C HIS A 96 16.75 1.01 2.90
N TYR A 97 15.68 1.80 2.69
CA TYR A 97 15.27 2.87 3.60
C TYR A 97 13.79 2.78 3.95
N LEU A 98 13.50 3.10 5.20
CA LEU A 98 12.15 3.27 5.71
C LEU A 98 11.97 4.71 6.16
N PHE A 99 10.82 5.30 5.80
CA PHE A 99 10.43 6.64 6.18
C PHE A 99 9.17 6.58 7.04
N ALA A 100 9.15 7.37 8.11
CA ALA A 100 8.05 7.41 9.06
C ALA A 100 7.48 8.81 9.20
N ALA A 101 6.18 8.97 9.04
CA ALA A 101 5.47 10.17 9.45
C ALA A 101 5.42 10.20 10.97
N ASN A 102 6.04 11.21 11.58
CA ASN A 102 5.99 11.47 13.01
C ASN A 102 4.82 12.41 13.29
N GLU A 103 3.66 11.83 13.60
CA GLU A 103 2.39 12.54 13.79
C GLU A 103 2.39 13.30 15.11
N THR A 104 2.94 14.53 15.06
CA THR A 104 3.06 15.47 16.17
C THR A 104 2.71 16.87 15.70
N GLY A 105 2.24 17.72 16.63
CA GLY A 105 1.87 19.11 16.32
C GLY A 105 3.01 20.11 16.44
N ASP A 106 4.15 19.70 17.02
CA ASP A 106 5.34 20.54 17.21
C ASP A 106 6.60 19.78 16.78
N TYR A 107 7.48 20.48 16.07
CA TYR A 107 8.83 20.04 15.76
C TYR A 107 9.80 21.20 15.87
N ASN A 108 10.73 21.13 16.83
CA ASN A 108 11.72 22.19 17.12
C ASN A 108 11.10 23.57 17.38
N GLY A 109 9.93 23.62 18.04
CA GLY A 109 9.22 24.86 18.36
C GLY A 109 8.42 25.46 17.18
N ALA A 110 8.34 24.76 16.06
CA ALA A 110 7.51 25.16 14.93
C ALA A 110 6.19 24.35 14.92
N LYS A 111 5.08 24.97 14.47
CA LYS A 111 3.79 24.29 14.24
C LYS A 111 3.92 23.33 13.04
N SER A 112 4.57 22.21 13.27
CA SER A 112 4.89 21.18 12.28
C SER A 112 5.07 19.84 12.99
N GLY A 113 4.79 18.74 12.31
CA GLY A 113 5.37 17.45 12.65
C GLY A 113 6.67 17.21 11.90
N SER A 114 7.08 15.97 11.79
CA SER A 114 8.33 15.61 11.12
C SER A 114 8.23 14.30 10.34
N VAL A 115 9.24 14.03 9.51
CA VAL A 115 9.44 12.76 8.85
C VAL A 115 10.83 12.24 9.20
N SER A 116 10.91 11.02 9.73
CA SER A 116 12.16 10.33 10.06
C SER A 116 12.56 9.35 8.96
N SER A 117 13.86 9.28 8.68
CA SER A 117 14.46 8.32 7.76
C SER A 117 15.32 7.31 8.51
N PHE A 118 15.24 6.04 8.12
CA PHE A 118 15.98 4.91 8.69
C PHE A 118 16.61 4.06 7.60
N ALA A 119 17.81 3.55 7.84
CA ALA A 119 18.36 2.43 7.07
C ALA A 119 17.82 1.10 7.60
N ILE A 120 17.45 0.19 6.69
CA ILE A 120 16.90 -1.13 7.01
C ILE A 120 18.01 -2.18 6.99
N ASP A 121 18.22 -2.88 8.09
CA ASP A 121 18.97 -4.14 8.09
C ASP A 121 17.97 -5.28 7.78
N ARG A 122 17.99 -5.75 6.54
CA ARG A 122 17.05 -6.78 6.07
C ARG A 122 17.31 -8.17 6.63
N HIS A 123 18.51 -8.41 7.24
CA HIS A 123 18.81 -9.65 7.94
C HIS A 123 18.25 -9.66 9.37
N SER A 124 18.36 -8.56 10.11
CA SER A 124 17.89 -8.51 11.51
C SER A 124 16.50 -7.89 11.66
N GLY A 125 16.08 -7.03 10.72
CA GLY A 125 14.89 -6.21 10.83
C GLY A 125 15.09 -4.94 11.65
N LYS A 126 16.30 -4.66 12.15
CA LYS A 126 16.61 -3.44 12.90
C LYS A 126 16.69 -2.23 11.98
N LEU A 127 16.32 -1.08 12.53
CA LEU A 127 16.35 0.21 11.85
C LEU A 127 17.42 1.09 12.48
N THR A 128 18.27 1.68 11.62
CA THR A 128 19.26 2.67 12.03
C THR A 128 18.76 4.05 11.62
N ALA A 129 18.52 4.94 12.59
CA ALA A 129 18.09 6.31 12.33
C ALA A 129 19.15 7.08 11.53
N LEU A 130 18.73 7.76 10.46
CA LEU A 130 19.58 8.57 9.61
C LEU A 130 19.42 10.05 9.88
N ASN A 131 18.19 10.56 9.77
CA ASN A 131 17.83 11.93 10.15
C ASN A 131 16.32 12.10 10.27
N THR A 132 15.93 13.27 10.79
CA THR A 132 14.53 13.72 10.87
C THR A 132 14.46 15.14 10.34
N VAL A 133 13.42 15.46 9.54
CA VAL A 133 13.18 16.81 8.99
C VAL A 133 11.74 17.23 9.22
N ALA A 134 11.45 18.53 9.20
CA ALA A 134 10.10 19.06 9.33
C ALA A 134 9.20 18.61 8.18
N SER A 135 7.96 18.20 8.47
CA SER A 135 6.92 17.91 7.48
C SER A 135 6.25 19.16 6.91
N ARG A 136 6.57 20.34 7.44
CA ARG A 136 6.04 21.66 7.10
C ARG A 136 4.57 21.89 7.47
N GLY A 137 3.91 20.92 8.12
CA GLY A 137 2.56 21.03 8.64
C GLY A 137 2.39 20.18 9.91
N ALA A 138 1.42 20.50 10.75
CA ALA A 138 1.13 19.75 11.97
C ALA A 138 0.46 18.41 11.65
N ASP A 139 0.76 17.42 12.47
CA ASP A 139 0.21 16.06 12.45
C ASP A 139 0.31 15.39 11.07
N PRO A 140 1.55 15.14 10.54
CA PRO A 140 1.75 14.33 9.34
C PRO A 140 1.26 12.90 9.61
N CYS A 141 0.27 12.43 8.85
CA CYS A 141 -0.39 11.15 9.08
C CYS A 141 -0.22 10.15 7.93
N TYR A 142 0.46 10.55 6.85
CA TYR A 142 0.73 9.68 5.71
C TYR A 142 2.04 10.06 5.02
N VAL A 143 2.82 9.08 4.63
CA VAL A 143 3.99 9.23 3.77
C VAL A 143 3.96 8.22 2.63
N THR A 144 4.47 8.62 1.47
CA THR A 144 4.72 7.71 0.34
C THR A 144 6.07 8.04 -0.29
N VAL A 145 6.70 7.04 -0.91
CA VAL A 145 7.95 7.21 -1.65
C VAL A 145 7.65 7.13 -3.14
N ASP A 146 8.21 8.02 -3.92
CA ASP A 146 8.07 7.98 -5.36
C ASP A 146 8.82 6.78 -5.97
N LYS A 147 8.43 6.37 -7.18
CA LYS A 147 9.01 5.18 -7.84
C LYS A 147 10.51 5.27 -8.13
N THR A 148 11.07 6.47 -8.13
CA THR A 148 12.52 6.66 -8.30
C THR A 148 13.28 6.52 -7.00
N GLY A 149 12.60 6.49 -5.85
CA GLY A 149 13.19 6.50 -4.52
C GLY A 149 13.85 7.83 -4.14
N LYS A 150 13.60 8.89 -4.91
CA LYS A 150 14.26 10.20 -4.73
C LYS A 150 13.42 11.21 -3.97
N ASN A 151 12.14 10.94 -3.77
CA ASN A 151 11.23 11.85 -3.09
C ASN A 151 10.31 11.10 -2.14
N VAL A 152 10.11 11.66 -0.96
CA VAL A 152 9.05 11.30 -0.02
C VAL A 152 8.00 12.40 -0.04
N LEU A 153 6.74 12.04 -0.23
CA LEU A 153 5.62 12.96 -0.12
C LEU A 153 4.93 12.71 1.23
N VAL A 154 4.55 13.79 1.90
CA VAL A 154 3.90 13.73 3.22
C VAL A 154 2.61 14.53 3.23
N ALA A 155 1.52 13.94 3.76
CA ALA A 155 0.27 14.63 4.01
C ALA A 155 0.16 14.99 5.49
N ASN A 156 -0.14 16.27 5.79
CA ASN A 156 -0.27 16.82 7.12
C ASN A 156 -1.74 17.08 7.45
N TYR A 157 -2.29 16.32 8.40
CA TYR A 157 -3.72 16.35 8.71
C TYR A 157 -4.17 17.70 9.29
N THR A 158 -3.66 18.06 10.46
CA THR A 158 -3.99 19.36 11.10
C THR A 158 -3.40 20.54 10.33
N GLY A 159 -2.28 20.32 9.63
CA GLY A 159 -1.70 21.32 8.76
C GLY A 159 -2.49 21.59 7.48
N GLY A 160 -3.36 20.70 7.05
CA GLY A 160 -4.14 20.80 5.81
C GLY A 160 -3.26 20.99 4.58
N SER A 161 -2.14 20.25 4.48
CA SER A 161 -1.10 20.54 3.48
C SER A 161 -0.39 19.26 3.03
N VAL A 162 0.36 19.36 1.94
CA VAL A 162 1.27 18.31 1.45
C VAL A 162 2.65 18.91 1.19
N ALA A 163 3.71 18.15 1.49
CA ALA A 163 5.08 18.54 1.19
C ALA A 163 5.83 17.42 0.46
N VAL A 164 6.88 17.80 -0.27
CA VAL A 164 7.80 16.89 -0.95
C VAL A 164 9.18 17.02 -0.34
N LEU A 165 9.75 15.93 0.12
CA LEU A 165 11.04 15.85 0.80
C LEU A 165 12.01 15.05 -0.08
N PRO A 166 13.11 15.65 -0.59
CA PRO A 166 14.10 14.93 -1.38
C PRO A 166 14.83 13.88 -0.53
N VAL A 167 15.08 12.71 -1.12
CA VAL A 167 15.91 11.65 -0.53
C VAL A 167 17.32 11.76 -1.12
N LYS A 168 18.32 11.90 -0.25
CA LYS A 168 19.74 11.95 -0.62
C LYS A 168 20.28 10.56 -0.89
N ALA A 169 21.47 10.48 -1.51
CA ALA A 169 22.08 9.21 -1.85
C ALA A 169 22.42 8.32 -0.62
N ASP A 170 22.57 8.90 0.56
CA ASP A 170 22.78 8.20 1.83
C ASP A 170 21.47 7.87 2.57
N GLY A 171 20.32 8.05 1.93
CA GLY A 171 18.99 7.81 2.49
C GLY A 171 18.46 8.91 3.40
N LYS A 172 19.23 9.93 3.70
CA LYS A 172 18.76 11.07 4.49
C LYS A 172 17.78 11.92 3.71
N LEU A 173 16.81 12.46 4.41
CA LEU A 173 15.87 13.45 3.86
C LEU A 173 16.53 14.83 3.78
N GLY A 174 16.23 15.57 2.71
CA GLY A 174 16.50 17.01 2.62
C GLY A 174 15.33 17.84 3.13
N GLU A 175 15.54 19.16 3.21
CA GLU A 175 14.46 20.12 3.39
C GLU A 175 13.46 20.02 2.26
N ALA A 176 12.19 20.40 2.52
CA ALA A 176 11.12 20.30 1.53
C ALA A 176 11.49 21.05 0.25
N SER A 177 11.43 20.35 -0.88
CA SER A 177 11.59 20.93 -2.22
C SER A 177 10.32 21.61 -2.71
N ASP A 178 9.17 21.19 -2.16
CA ASP A 178 7.88 21.79 -2.46
C ASP A 178 6.92 21.64 -1.28
N PHE A 179 5.95 22.58 -1.22
CA PHE A 179 4.91 22.62 -0.20
C PHE A 179 3.65 23.22 -0.77
N VAL A 180 2.52 22.56 -0.57
CA VAL A 180 1.21 23.07 -1.01
C VAL A 180 0.26 23.11 0.18
N GLN A 181 -0.20 24.32 0.52
CA GLN A 181 -1.27 24.54 1.50
C GLN A 181 -2.61 24.40 0.79
N HIS A 182 -3.48 23.53 1.29
CA HIS A 182 -4.87 23.46 0.84
C HIS A 182 -5.67 24.62 1.48
N LEU A 183 -6.73 25.04 0.78
CA LEU A 183 -7.60 26.12 1.21
C LEU A 183 -9.06 25.73 1.00
N GLY A 184 -9.94 26.17 1.91
CA GLY A 184 -11.38 25.94 1.84
C GLY A 184 -11.93 25.17 3.04
N SER A 185 -13.15 24.70 2.90
CA SER A 185 -13.91 23.95 3.91
C SER A 185 -14.98 23.12 3.23
N SER A 186 -15.71 22.30 4.01
CA SER A 186 -16.89 21.61 3.55
C SER A 186 -18.05 21.74 4.57
N VAL A 187 -19.02 20.81 4.53
CA VAL A 187 -20.33 21.01 5.17
C VAL A 187 -20.36 20.75 6.67
N ASP A 188 -19.41 19.99 7.23
CA ASP A 188 -19.36 19.75 8.67
C ASP A 188 -18.46 20.80 9.36
N PRO A 189 -19.04 21.73 10.16
CA PRO A 189 -18.26 22.81 10.75
C PRO A 189 -17.28 22.35 11.84
N LYS A 190 -17.42 21.11 12.36
CA LYS A 190 -16.55 20.56 13.39
C LYS A 190 -15.35 19.80 12.81
N ARG A 191 -15.57 19.11 11.70
CA ARG A 191 -14.58 18.22 11.09
C ARG A 191 -14.07 18.73 9.74
N GLN A 192 -14.73 19.71 9.13
CA GLN A 192 -14.46 20.21 7.79
C GLN A 192 -14.46 21.75 7.72
N GLY A 193 -14.20 22.42 8.86
CA GLY A 193 -14.04 23.88 8.91
C GLY A 193 -12.76 24.38 8.25
N GLU A 194 -11.80 23.50 8.04
CA GLU A 194 -10.51 23.73 7.39
C GLU A 194 -10.05 22.46 6.66
N PRO A 195 -9.01 22.54 5.77
CA PRO A 195 -8.47 21.37 5.10
C PRO A 195 -7.81 20.39 6.06
N HIS A 196 -7.93 19.08 5.74
CA HIS A 196 -7.30 17.99 6.47
C HIS A 196 -6.76 16.94 5.47
N ALA A 197 -5.56 17.16 4.93
CA ALA A 197 -4.90 16.23 4.02
C ALA A 197 -4.55 14.95 4.76
N HIS A 198 -5.18 13.82 4.40
CA HIS A 198 -5.06 12.57 5.16
C HIS A 198 -4.24 11.49 4.47
N SER A 199 -4.11 11.52 3.17
CA SER A 199 -3.23 10.61 2.43
C SER A 199 -2.70 11.26 1.15
N VAL A 200 -1.54 10.78 0.67
CA VAL A 200 -0.97 11.13 -0.62
C VAL A 200 -0.49 9.87 -1.32
N VAL A 201 -1.05 9.58 -2.49
CA VAL A 201 -0.77 8.36 -3.26
C VAL A 201 -0.35 8.74 -4.67
N LEU A 202 0.74 8.13 -5.15
CA LEU A 202 1.24 8.36 -6.51
C LEU A 202 0.60 7.39 -7.51
N SER A 203 0.31 7.90 -8.72
CA SER A 203 -0.15 7.07 -9.84
C SER A 203 0.90 6.04 -10.24
N ALA A 204 0.45 4.97 -10.91
CA ALA A 204 1.31 3.86 -11.31
C ALA A 204 2.50 4.26 -12.21
N ASP A 205 2.37 5.36 -12.93
CA ASP A 205 3.40 5.92 -13.82
C ASP A 205 4.20 7.07 -13.18
N ASN A 206 3.94 7.38 -11.91
CA ASN A 206 4.62 8.44 -11.15
C ASN A 206 4.34 9.88 -11.65
N ARG A 207 3.32 10.07 -12.51
CA ARG A 207 3.00 11.40 -13.08
C ARG A 207 2.06 12.23 -12.23
N PHE A 208 1.24 11.58 -11.40
CA PHE A 208 0.23 12.26 -10.58
C PHE A 208 0.36 11.87 -9.12
N ALA A 209 0.17 12.86 -8.24
CA ALA A 209 -0.06 12.66 -6.82
C ALA A 209 -1.52 13.00 -6.49
N VAL A 210 -2.24 12.05 -5.87
CA VAL A 210 -3.61 12.20 -5.40
C VAL A 210 -3.56 12.39 -3.90
N VAL A 211 -4.08 13.51 -3.40
CA VAL A 211 -4.15 13.85 -1.98
C VAL A 211 -5.61 13.86 -1.55
N ASN A 212 -6.00 12.90 -0.69
CA ASN A 212 -7.33 12.91 -0.10
C ASN A 212 -7.38 13.98 0.99
N ASP A 213 -8.26 14.95 0.84
CA ASP A 213 -8.50 15.97 1.84
C ASP A 213 -9.88 15.78 2.46
N LEU A 214 -9.88 15.29 3.70
CA LEU A 214 -11.09 15.01 4.48
C LEU A 214 -11.89 16.29 4.73
N GLY A 215 -11.20 17.40 5.01
CA GLY A 215 -11.83 18.69 5.32
C GLY A 215 -12.50 19.33 4.11
N LEU A 216 -12.11 18.97 2.91
CA LEU A 216 -12.61 19.56 1.66
C LEU A 216 -13.60 18.66 0.90
N ASP A 217 -13.78 17.40 1.28
CA ASP A 217 -14.48 16.37 0.49
C ASP A 217 -13.89 16.22 -0.93
N LYS A 218 -12.56 16.31 -1.05
CA LYS A 218 -11.87 16.31 -2.34
C LYS A 218 -10.70 15.34 -2.39
N LEU A 219 -10.50 14.81 -3.59
CA LEU A 219 -9.28 14.13 -4.01
C LEU A 219 -8.47 15.13 -4.83
N MET A 220 -7.60 15.90 -4.18
CA MET A 220 -6.77 16.90 -4.87
C MET A 220 -5.77 16.20 -5.78
N VAL A 221 -5.64 16.65 -7.02
CA VAL A 221 -4.76 16.04 -8.02
C VAL A 221 -3.66 17.00 -8.41
N TYR A 222 -2.43 16.52 -8.32
CA TYR A 222 -1.23 17.26 -8.71
C TYR A 222 -0.46 16.51 -9.80
N ARG A 223 0.05 17.25 -10.79
CA ARG A 223 1.12 16.77 -11.66
C ARG A 223 2.41 16.78 -10.87
N PHE A 224 3.02 15.62 -10.73
CA PHE A 224 4.27 15.44 -9.99
C PHE A 224 5.46 15.42 -10.94
N ASP A 225 6.48 16.23 -10.65
CA ASP A 225 7.78 16.20 -11.34
C ASP A 225 8.81 15.50 -10.42
N PRO A 226 9.11 14.22 -10.64
CA PRO A 226 10.02 13.46 -9.75
C PRO A 226 11.48 13.91 -9.85
N GLN A 227 11.87 14.65 -10.89
CA GLN A 227 13.23 15.17 -11.03
C GLN A 227 13.45 16.45 -10.20
N LYS A 228 12.41 17.27 -10.08
CA LYS A 228 12.44 18.51 -9.31
C LYS A 228 11.87 18.34 -7.91
N GLY A 229 11.13 17.26 -7.65
CA GLY A 229 10.38 17.09 -6.42
C GLY A 229 9.32 18.17 -6.26
N THR A 230 8.49 18.43 -7.29
CA THR A 230 7.50 19.51 -7.26
C THR A 230 6.10 19.03 -7.65
N LEU A 231 5.09 19.68 -7.10
CA LEU A 231 3.67 19.46 -7.32
C LEU A 231 3.05 20.67 -8.03
N LYS A 232 2.33 20.44 -9.11
CA LYS A 232 1.52 21.47 -9.76
C LYS A 232 0.07 21.02 -9.80
N PRO A 233 -0.91 21.87 -9.42
CA PRO A 233 -2.32 21.52 -9.56
C PRO A 233 -2.62 21.01 -10.96
N ASN A 234 -3.38 19.92 -11.04
CA ASN A 234 -3.89 19.41 -12.31
C ASN A 234 -5.04 20.29 -12.83
N ASP A 235 -5.53 20.01 -14.00
CA ASP A 235 -6.74 20.61 -14.56
C ASP A 235 -7.65 19.48 -15.09
N PRO A 236 -8.81 19.24 -14.44
CA PRO A 236 -9.30 19.85 -13.20
C PRO A 236 -8.42 19.50 -11.97
N PRO A 237 -8.40 20.35 -10.92
CA PRO A 237 -7.46 20.21 -9.79
C PRO A 237 -7.90 19.15 -8.77
N ALA A 238 -9.09 18.61 -8.88
CA ALA A 238 -9.61 17.62 -7.93
C ALA A 238 -10.76 16.78 -8.49
N GLY A 239 -10.88 15.52 -8.00
CA GLY A 239 -12.12 14.79 -7.92
C GLY A 239 -12.88 15.15 -6.63
N THR A 240 -14.19 14.84 -6.59
CA THR A 240 -15.03 15.12 -5.43
C THR A 240 -15.75 13.88 -4.95
N VAL A 241 -16.06 13.83 -3.67
CA VAL A 241 -17.01 12.87 -3.08
C VAL A 241 -18.24 13.60 -2.57
N LYS A 242 -19.27 12.86 -2.17
CA LYS A 242 -20.48 13.47 -1.58
C LYS A 242 -20.09 14.36 -0.39
N PRO A 243 -20.60 15.60 -0.29
CA PRO A 243 -20.34 16.49 0.84
C PRO A 243 -20.64 15.84 2.20
N GLY A 244 -19.72 16.00 3.16
CA GLY A 244 -19.79 15.37 4.47
C GLY A 244 -19.22 13.95 4.52
N SER A 245 -18.67 13.44 3.43
CA SER A 245 -18.08 12.09 3.38
C SER A 245 -16.70 12.00 4.02
N GLY A 246 -15.85 12.99 3.86
CA GLY A 246 -14.49 13.03 4.38
C GLY A 246 -13.58 11.93 3.83
N PRO A 247 -13.05 12.05 2.58
CA PRO A 247 -12.17 11.07 1.99
C PRO A 247 -10.87 10.99 2.77
N ARG A 248 -10.47 9.78 3.17
CA ARG A 248 -9.35 9.53 4.07
C ARG A 248 -8.18 8.87 3.39
N HIS A 249 -8.30 7.62 3.04
CA HIS A 249 -7.30 6.83 2.32
C HIS A 249 -7.79 6.45 0.93
N PHE A 250 -6.83 6.05 0.08
CA PHE A 250 -7.06 5.87 -1.34
C PHE A 250 -6.23 4.71 -1.88
N ALA A 251 -6.82 3.94 -2.80
CA ALA A 251 -6.12 2.86 -3.47
C ALA A 251 -6.40 2.87 -4.98
N PHE A 252 -5.34 2.84 -5.78
CA PHE A 252 -5.46 2.50 -7.19
C PHE A 252 -5.67 1.00 -7.39
N HIS A 253 -6.49 0.64 -8.34
CA HIS A 253 -6.58 -0.74 -8.81
C HIS A 253 -5.32 -1.12 -9.60
N PRO A 254 -4.80 -2.37 -9.49
CA PRO A 254 -3.59 -2.81 -10.19
C PRO A 254 -3.63 -2.68 -11.72
N ASN A 255 -4.83 -2.63 -12.34
CA ASN A 255 -4.96 -2.41 -13.79
C ASN A 255 -4.74 -0.95 -14.24
N GLY A 256 -4.57 -0.02 -13.28
CA GLY A 256 -4.34 1.40 -13.56
C GLY A 256 -5.55 2.18 -14.07
N ARG A 257 -6.75 1.55 -14.14
CA ARG A 257 -7.97 2.16 -14.67
C ARG A 257 -8.95 2.60 -13.58
N PHE A 258 -9.02 1.89 -12.46
CA PHE A 258 -9.96 2.19 -11.40
C PHE A 258 -9.24 2.69 -10.16
N ALA A 259 -9.97 3.40 -9.31
CA ALA A 259 -9.48 3.89 -8.04
C ALA A 259 -10.61 3.93 -7.01
N TYR A 260 -10.24 3.89 -5.72
CA TYR A 260 -11.19 3.80 -4.62
C TYR A 260 -10.75 4.72 -3.47
N ALA A 261 -11.68 5.55 -3.00
CA ALA A 261 -11.50 6.35 -1.80
C ALA A 261 -12.39 5.83 -0.68
N ILE A 262 -11.82 5.59 0.51
CA ILE A 262 -12.60 5.29 1.71
C ILE A 262 -12.89 6.60 2.45
N ASN A 263 -14.16 6.81 2.77
CA ASN A 263 -14.67 8.06 3.33
C ASN A 263 -14.89 7.90 4.84
N GLU A 264 -14.06 8.56 5.64
CA GLU A 264 -14.04 8.41 7.11
C GLU A 264 -15.38 8.72 7.76
N MET A 265 -15.94 9.88 7.42
CA MET A 265 -17.17 10.39 8.05
C MET A 265 -18.42 9.78 7.45
N GLY A 266 -18.39 9.49 6.13
CA GLY A 266 -19.52 8.91 5.40
C GLY A 266 -19.70 7.41 5.58
N ASN A 267 -18.73 6.71 6.15
CA ASN A 267 -18.72 5.23 6.26
C ASN A 267 -18.99 4.54 4.93
N THR A 268 -18.33 5.01 3.88
CA THR A 268 -18.52 4.55 2.51
C THR A 268 -17.21 4.37 1.77
N VAL A 269 -17.25 3.62 0.68
CA VAL A 269 -16.22 3.63 -0.36
C VAL A 269 -16.81 4.22 -1.63
N THR A 270 -16.11 5.19 -2.22
CA THR A 270 -16.42 5.72 -3.55
C THR A 270 -15.47 5.11 -4.57
N ALA A 271 -16.02 4.47 -5.60
CA ALA A 271 -15.30 3.89 -6.72
C ALA A 271 -15.27 4.89 -7.89
N PHE A 272 -14.13 4.97 -8.56
CA PHE A 272 -13.91 5.87 -9.70
C PHE A 272 -13.31 5.12 -10.90
N ASP A 273 -13.68 5.54 -12.10
CA ASP A 273 -12.87 5.38 -13.30
C ASP A 273 -11.79 6.48 -13.28
N TRP A 274 -10.54 6.08 -13.52
CA TRP A 274 -9.38 6.96 -13.50
C TRP A 274 -8.82 7.11 -14.90
N ASP A 275 -8.84 8.34 -15.41
CA ASP A 275 -8.11 8.68 -16.65
C ASP A 275 -6.64 8.98 -16.30
N GLY A 276 -5.76 8.00 -16.50
CA GLY A 276 -4.34 8.14 -16.21
C GLY A 276 -3.59 9.10 -17.15
N ASP A 277 -4.15 9.51 -18.28
CA ASP A 277 -3.53 10.48 -19.16
C ASP A 277 -3.86 11.92 -18.77
N LEU A 278 -5.09 12.14 -18.33
CA LEU A 278 -5.55 13.45 -17.90
C LEU A 278 -5.38 13.69 -16.39
N GLY A 279 -5.30 12.63 -15.61
CA GLY A 279 -5.28 12.72 -14.14
C GLY A 279 -6.66 13.10 -13.58
N THR A 280 -7.73 12.50 -14.10
CA THR A 280 -9.10 12.85 -13.73
C THR A 280 -9.91 11.67 -13.22
N PHE A 281 -10.91 11.97 -12.40
CA PHE A 281 -11.81 10.99 -11.80
C PHE A 281 -13.22 11.14 -12.37
N HIS A 282 -13.85 9.99 -12.64
CA HIS A 282 -15.27 9.90 -12.89
C HIS A 282 -15.89 8.93 -11.86
N GLU A 283 -16.82 9.40 -11.03
CA GLU A 283 -17.48 8.56 -10.02
C GLU A 283 -18.31 7.48 -10.70
N LEU A 284 -18.14 6.24 -10.26
CA LEU A 284 -18.88 5.06 -10.72
C LEU A 284 -19.95 4.65 -9.71
N GLN A 285 -19.62 4.69 -8.42
CA GLN A 285 -20.46 4.14 -7.36
C GLN A 285 -19.99 4.62 -5.99
N THR A 286 -20.93 4.81 -5.07
CA THR A 286 -20.62 4.92 -3.63
C THR A 286 -21.41 3.87 -2.87
N VAL A 287 -20.72 3.07 -2.02
CA VAL A 287 -21.30 1.95 -1.25
C VAL A 287 -20.98 2.09 0.24
N SER A 288 -21.90 1.62 1.10
CA SER A 288 -21.68 1.56 2.55
C SER A 288 -20.61 0.52 2.91
N THR A 289 -19.79 0.81 3.93
CA THR A 289 -18.86 -0.15 4.56
C THR A 289 -19.49 -0.89 5.73
N LEU A 290 -20.70 -0.50 6.14
CA LEU A 290 -21.40 -1.03 7.29
C LEU A 290 -22.56 -1.93 6.85
N PRO A 291 -22.85 -2.98 7.63
CA PRO A 291 -24.03 -3.83 7.37
C PRO A 291 -25.33 -3.04 7.53
N GLN A 292 -26.35 -3.49 6.82
CA GLN A 292 -27.67 -2.89 6.91
C GLN A 292 -28.21 -2.94 8.35
N GLY A 293 -28.67 -1.81 8.86
CA GLY A 293 -29.26 -1.68 10.19
C GLY A 293 -28.25 -1.41 11.31
N PHE A 294 -26.97 -1.27 11.02
CA PHE A 294 -26.01 -0.81 12.03
C PHE A 294 -26.29 0.64 12.42
N THR A 295 -26.42 0.91 13.73
CA THR A 295 -26.76 2.23 14.30
C THR A 295 -25.71 2.77 15.28
N GLY A 296 -24.60 2.05 15.49
CA GLY A 296 -23.50 2.49 16.34
C GLY A 296 -22.66 3.61 15.73
N GLU A 297 -21.86 4.28 16.55
CA GLU A 297 -20.84 5.19 16.06
C GLU A 297 -19.79 4.39 15.29
N ASN A 298 -19.35 4.93 14.15
CA ASN A 298 -18.31 4.34 13.32
C ASN A 298 -17.61 5.41 12.48
N THR A 299 -16.34 5.17 12.20
CA THR A 299 -15.58 5.87 11.16
C THR A 299 -14.73 4.86 10.40
N THR A 300 -14.58 5.04 9.11
CA THR A 300 -13.66 4.17 8.35
C THR A 300 -12.21 4.62 8.48
N ALA A 301 -11.26 3.76 8.09
CA ALA A 301 -9.84 4.11 8.19
C ALA A 301 -9.01 3.69 6.97
N GLU A 302 -8.66 2.42 6.84
CA GLU A 302 -7.76 1.92 5.81
C GLU A 302 -8.53 1.30 4.64
N ILE A 303 -7.91 1.34 3.46
CA ILE A 303 -8.42 0.70 2.24
C ILE A 303 -7.28 0.04 1.48
N ALA A 304 -7.49 -1.16 0.99
CA ALA A 304 -6.54 -1.85 0.13
C ALA A 304 -7.24 -2.67 -0.95
N VAL A 305 -6.72 -2.60 -2.18
CA VAL A 305 -7.08 -3.53 -3.25
C VAL A 305 -6.17 -4.75 -3.15
N HIS A 306 -6.76 -5.94 -3.19
CA HIS A 306 -6.00 -7.19 -3.24
C HIS A 306 -5.06 -7.22 -4.46
N PRO A 307 -3.84 -7.78 -4.38
CA PRO A 307 -2.90 -7.82 -5.51
C PRO A 307 -3.47 -8.43 -6.80
N SER A 308 -4.46 -9.32 -6.69
CA SER A 308 -5.16 -9.87 -7.86
C SER A 308 -6.13 -8.91 -8.55
N GLY A 309 -6.42 -7.76 -7.97
CA GLY A 309 -7.42 -6.81 -8.46
C GLY A 309 -8.89 -7.25 -8.28
N ARG A 310 -9.16 -8.41 -7.64
CA ARG A 310 -10.52 -8.96 -7.55
C ARG A 310 -11.31 -8.55 -6.32
N PHE A 311 -10.63 -8.09 -5.28
CA PHE A 311 -11.24 -7.76 -4.00
C PHE A 311 -10.70 -6.44 -3.47
N LEU A 312 -11.53 -5.75 -2.71
CA LEU A 312 -11.19 -4.55 -1.97
C LEU A 312 -11.58 -4.75 -0.52
N TYR A 313 -10.73 -4.30 0.38
CA TYR A 313 -10.89 -4.36 1.83
C TYR A 313 -10.94 -2.96 2.41
N GLY A 314 -11.78 -2.73 3.41
CA GLY A 314 -11.88 -1.47 4.14
C GLY A 314 -12.06 -1.71 5.64
N SER A 315 -11.44 -0.90 6.50
CA SER A 315 -11.60 -1.03 7.96
C SER A 315 -12.61 -0.07 8.54
N ASN A 316 -13.38 -0.54 9.52
CA ASN A 316 -14.41 0.16 10.28
C ASN A 316 -13.98 0.27 11.75
N ARG A 317 -13.83 1.50 12.26
CA ARG A 317 -13.51 1.80 13.67
C ARG A 317 -14.80 2.14 14.41
N GLY A 318 -15.17 1.32 15.39
CA GLY A 318 -16.45 1.35 16.09
C GLY A 318 -17.24 0.06 15.85
N HIS A 319 -17.52 -0.31 14.59
CA HIS A 319 -17.94 -1.67 14.22
C HIS A 319 -16.82 -2.70 14.41
N ASP A 320 -15.56 -2.23 14.36
CA ASP A 320 -14.35 -3.01 14.58
C ASP A 320 -14.20 -4.21 13.62
N SER A 321 -14.43 -3.93 12.34
CA SER A 321 -14.44 -4.95 11.28
C SER A 321 -13.59 -4.58 10.06
N ILE A 322 -13.38 -5.57 9.20
CA ILE A 322 -12.91 -5.40 7.81
C ILE A 322 -14.08 -5.74 6.87
N VAL A 323 -14.55 -4.75 6.13
CA VAL A 323 -15.50 -5.00 5.03
C VAL A 323 -14.75 -5.49 3.81
N VAL A 324 -15.34 -6.48 3.12
CA VAL A 324 -14.81 -7.06 1.88
C VAL A 324 -15.80 -6.84 0.75
N PHE A 325 -15.29 -6.32 -0.37
CA PHE A 325 -16.03 -6.19 -1.62
C PHE A 325 -15.37 -6.98 -2.74
N ALA A 326 -16.18 -7.59 -3.60
CA ALA A 326 -15.74 -8.07 -4.90
C ALA A 326 -15.74 -6.91 -5.91
N ILE A 327 -14.69 -6.82 -6.73
CA ILE A 327 -14.55 -5.80 -7.78
C ILE A 327 -14.99 -6.40 -9.11
N ASP A 328 -15.90 -5.74 -9.82
CA ASP A 328 -16.21 -6.06 -11.22
C ASP A 328 -15.01 -5.64 -12.10
N PRO A 329 -14.32 -6.57 -12.77
CA PRO A 329 -13.10 -6.26 -13.51
C PRO A 329 -13.32 -5.38 -14.74
N ALA A 330 -14.55 -5.33 -15.26
CA ALA A 330 -14.89 -4.52 -16.43
C ALA A 330 -15.38 -3.12 -16.06
N LYS A 331 -16.09 -3.00 -14.94
CA LYS A 331 -16.78 -1.77 -14.53
C LYS A 331 -16.10 -1.05 -13.35
N GLY A 332 -15.25 -1.74 -12.57
CA GLY A 332 -14.67 -1.20 -11.34
C GLY A 332 -15.64 -1.07 -10.17
N THR A 333 -16.90 -1.46 -10.35
CA THR A 333 -17.93 -1.39 -9.30
C THR A 333 -17.75 -2.46 -8.23
N LEU A 334 -18.27 -2.18 -7.04
CA LEU A 334 -18.11 -2.99 -5.83
C LEU A 334 -19.40 -3.74 -5.51
N THR A 335 -19.26 -5.02 -5.15
CA THR A 335 -20.34 -5.85 -4.60
C THR A 335 -19.93 -6.33 -3.22
N PHE A 336 -20.74 -6.12 -2.20
CA PHE A 336 -20.50 -6.57 -0.84
C PHE A 336 -20.33 -8.09 -0.78
N VAL A 337 -19.33 -8.55 -0.04
CA VAL A 337 -19.04 -9.97 0.19
C VAL A 337 -19.29 -10.32 1.65
N GLU A 338 -18.60 -9.65 2.57
CA GLU A 338 -18.69 -9.91 4.01
C GLU A 338 -18.18 -8.72 4.83
N ASP A 339 -18.37 -8.80 6.13
CA ASP A 339 -17.92 -7.83 7.12
C ASP A 339 -17.42 -8.60 8.36
N ASP A 340 -16.10 -8.82 8.44
CA ASP A 340 -15.47 -9.67 9.44
C ASP A 340 -14.97 -8.89 10.66
N PRO A 341 -15.32 -9.29 11.89
CA PRO A 341 -14.75 -8.70 13.10
C PRO A 341 -13.22 -8.86 13.15
N THR A 342 -12.50 -7.79 13.49
CA THR A 342 -11.02 -7.81 13.60
C THR A 342 -10.50 -8.49 14.87
N LEU A 343 -11.40 -8.95 15.75
CA LEU A 343 -11.09 -9.57 17.05
C LEU A 343 -10.25 -8.66 17.96
N GLY A 344 -10.38 -7.36 17.76
CA GLY A 344 -9.78 -6.28 18.55
C GLY A 344 -10.63 -5.01 18.45
N LYS A 345 -10.05 -3.88 18.81
CA LYS A 345 -10.73 -2.58 18.87
C LYS A 345 -9.97 -1.53 18.08
N GLU A 346 -10.73 -0.71 17.33
CA GLU A 346 -10.20 0.40 16.55
C GLU A 346 -9.18 -0.07 15.49
N PRO A 347 -9.58 -0.85 14.45
CA PRO A 347 -8.67 -1.28 13.38
C PRO A 347 -8.32 -0.09 12.47
N ARG A 348 -7.40 0.77 12.95
CA ARG A 348 -6.99 2.00 12.24
C ARG A 348 -6.24 1.72 10.94
N ASN A 349 -5.56 0.58 10.87
CA ASN A 349 -4.83 0.13 9.70
C ASN A 349 -4.89 -1.39 9.56
N PHE A 350 -4.76 -1.84 8.36
CA PHE A 350 -4.46 -3.23 8.04
C PHE A 350 -3.59 -3.28 6.77
N ALA A 351 -2.89 -4.37 6.57
CA ALA A 351 -2.19 -4.61 5.32
C ALA A 351 -2.35 -6.04 4.83
N LEU A 352 -2.44 -6.20 3.51
CA LEU A 352 -2.29 -7.49 2.85
C LEU A 352 -0.81 -7.82 2.71
N ASP A 353 -0.41 -9.06 2.97
CA ASP A 353 0.94 -9.49 2.67
C ASP A 353 1.20 -9.45 1.14
N PRO A 354 2.45 -9.32 0.67
CA PRO A 354 2.72 -9.20 -0.76
C PRO A 354 2.30 -10.38 -1.63
N THR A 355 1.94 -11.54 -1.02
CA THR A 355 1.38 -12.68 -1.74
C THR A 355 -0.14 -12.59 -1.90
N GLY A 356 -0.78 -11.70 -1.12
CA GLY A 356 -2.24 -11.60 -1.00
C GLY A 356 -2.88 -12.77 -0.21
N GLY A 357 -2.08 -13.61 0.43
CA GLY A 357 -2.57 -14.76 1.18
C GLY A 357 -3.01 -14.46 2.61
N TYR A 358 -2.60 -13.30 3.14
CA TYR A 358 -2.86 -12.92 4.53
C TYR A 358 -3.17 -11.44 4.66
N LEU A 359 -3.99 -11.12 5.66
CA LEU A 359 -4.29 -9.76 6.10
C LEU A 359 -3.93 -9.61 7.57
N PHE A 360 -3.22 -8.53 7.92
CA PHE A 360 -2.83 -8.17 9.28
C PHE A 360 -3.64 -6.97 9.72
N ALA A 361 -4.57 -7.14 10.67
CA ALA A 361 -5.40 -6.07 11.21
C ALA A 361 -4.75 -5.46 12.46
N ALA A 362 -4.40 -4.19 12.39
CA ALA A 362 -3.80 -3.43 13.50
C ALA A 362 -4.90 -2.74 14.32
N ASN A 363 -5.20 -3.32 15.48
CA ASN A 363 -6.25 -2.88 16.39
C ASN A 363 -5.66 -1.92 17.43
N GLN A 364 -5.69 -0.63 17.15
CA GLN A 364 -5.05 0.44 17.92
C GLN A 364 -5.40 0.38 19.41
N ASN A 365 -6.71 0.34 19.74
CA ASN A 365 -7.18 0.49 21.12
C ASN A 365 -7.15 -0.79 21.93
N SER A 366 -6.89 -1.94 21.30
CA SER A 366 -6.64 -3.20 22.01
C SER A 366 -5.17 -3.61 22.04
N ASN A 367 -4.26 -2.78 21.48
CA ASN A 367 -2.82 -3.04 21.41
C ASN A 367 -2.49 -4.40 20.79
N THR A 368 -3.20 -4.79 19.73
CA THR A 368 -3.04 -6.11 19.12
C THR A 368 -2.99 -6.03 17.60
N VAL A 369 -2.27 -6.98 17.00
CA VAL A 369 -2.39 -7.31 15.60
C VAL A 369 -2.94 -8.71 15.46
N VAL A 370 -3.99 -8.87 14.63
CA VAL A 370 -4.64 -10.15 14.35
C VAL A 370 -4.41 -10.53 12.90
N VAL A 371 -4.07 -11.79 12.66
CA VAL A 371 -3.74 -12.27 11.31
C VAL A 371 -4.87 -13.14 10.76
N PHE A 372 -5.31 -12.79 9.57
CA PHE A 372 -6.32 -13.51 8.81
C PHE A 372 -5.70 -14.17 7.57
N ARG A 373 -6.21 -15.32 7.20
CA ARG A 373 -5.98 -15.92 5.89
C ARG A 373 -7.00 -15.37 4.90
N VAL A 374 -6.54 -14.98 3.74
CA VAL A 374 -7.39 -14.53 2.63
C VAL A 374 -7.71 -15.72 1.72
N ASN A 375 -8.97 -15.96 1.46
CA ASN A 375 -9.38 -16.95 0.48
C ASN A 375 -9.23 -16.38 -0.95
N PRO A 376 -8.33 -16.91 -1.78
CA PRO A 376 -8.06 -16.31 -3.09
C PRO A 376 -9.21 -16.46 -4.09
N LYS A 377 -10.26 -17.26 -3.81
CA LYS A 377 -11.39 -17.47 -4.72
C LYS A 377 -12.51 -16.44 -4.53
N ASN A 378 -12.81 -16.11 -3.28
CA ASN A 378 -13.96 -15.29 -2.91
C ASN A 378 -13.62 -14.09 -2.02
N GLY A 379 -12.35 -13.91 -1.62
CA GLY A 379 -11.89 -12.79 -0.81
C GLY A 379 -12.15 -12.92 0.69
N HIS A 380 -12.88 -13.94 1.14
CA HIS A 380 -13.23 -14.14 2.56
C HIS A 380 -12.01 -14.19 3.47
N LEU A 381 -12.17 -13.62 4.66
CA LEU A 381 -11.19 -13.63 5.73
C LEU A 381 -11.47 -14.79 6.69
N THR A 382 -10.42 -15.46 7.15
CA THR A 382 -10.52 -16.49 8.18
C THR A 382 -9.43 -16.25 9.21
N PRO A 383 -9.75 -16.07 10.51
CA PRO A 383 -8.76 -15.91 11.55
C PRO A 383 -7.80 -17.11 11.56
N THR A 384 -6.49 -16.84 11.62
CA THR A 384 -5.47 -17.90 11.70
C THR A 384 -5.26 -18.43 13.13
N GLY A 385 -5.86 -17.77 14.11
CA GLY A 385 -5.58 -17.96 15.53
C GLY A 385 -4.34 -17.20 16.02
N GLN A 386 -3.60 -16.52 15.12
CA GLN A 386 -2.45 -15.71 15.51
C GLN A 386 -2.90 -14.30 15.86
N LYS A 387 -2.63 -13.94 17.10
CA LYS A 387 -2.81 -12.62 17.70
C LYS A 387 -1.59 -12.31 18.54
N PHE A 388 -1.03 -11.13 18.41
CA PHE A 388 0.15 -10.71 19.16
C PHE A 388 0.05 -9.24 19.56
N ASP A 389 0.77 -8.90 20.64
CA ASP A 389 0.73 -7.57 21.21
C ASP A 389 1.70 -6.63 20.48
N VAL A 390 1.17 -5.49 20.08
CA VAL A 390 1.91 -4.33 19.58
C VAL A 390 1.27 -3.11 20.22
N PRO A 391 2.01 -2.28 20.96
CA PRO A 391 1.42 -1.13 21.62
C PRO A 391 0.93 -0.09 20.61
N SER A 392 -0.36 0.24 20.68
CA SER A 392 -1.05 1.22 19.83
C SER A 392 -0.69 1.15 18.32
N PRO A 393 -0.87 -0.02 17.66
CA PRO A 393 -0.46 -0.21 16.27
C PRO A 393 -1.41 0.53 15.33
N VAL A 394 -0.85 1.33 14.41
CA VAL A 394 -1.61 2.19 13.49
C VAL A 394 -1.12 2.14 12.04
N CYS A 395 -0.07 1.36 11.76
CA CYS A 395 0.43 1.09 10.41
C CYS A 395 1.08 -0.29 10.35
N VAL A 396 0.90 -1.00 9.23
CA VAL A 396 1.55 -2.29 8.93
C VAL A 396 2.22 -2.20 7.57
N THR A 397 3.52 -2.50 7.51
CA THR A 397 4.30 -2.44 6.26
C THR A 397 5.19 -3.67 6.10
N PHE A 398 5.17 -4.27 4.90
CA PHE A 398 5.95 -5.47 4.57
C PHE A 398 7.20 -5.12 3.78
N VAL A 399 8.33 -5.72 4.14
CA VAL A 399 9.62 -5.64 3.44
C VAL A 399 10.14 -7.05 3.20
N ALA A 400 10.57 -7.36 1.97
CA ALA A 400 11.20 -8.65 1.70
C ALA A 400 12.49 -8.79 2.52
N ALA A 401 12.60 -9.85 3.32
CA ALA A 401 13.80 -10.17 4.09
C ALA A 401 14.91 -10.75 3.20
N GLU A 402 16.15 -10.67 3.68
CA GLU A 402 17.33 -11.33 3.09
C GLU A 402 17.68 -12.59 3.85
#